data_1a535b41bd21f13de2c4e3c5599fbd62
#
_entry.id   1a535b41bd21f13de2c4e3c5599fbd62
#
_cell.length_a   1.000
_cell.length_b   1.000
_cell.length_c   1.000
_cell.angle_alpha   90.00
_cell.angle_beta   90.00
_cell.angle_gamma   90.00
#
_symmetry.space_group_name_H-M   'P 1'
#
loop_
_entity.id
_entity.type
_entity.pdbx_description
1 polymer ?
#
loop_
_entity_poly.entity_id
_entity_poly.type
_entity_poly.pdbx_seq_one_letter_code
_entity_poly.pdbx_strand_id
1 'polypeptide(L)'
;MEIQLQELIDQIKKDGVEAAETQAEAILASAKAEAEKIISDAKAQAAKMVADAKTENAKTVAAGEDAIRQAGRNLLISFRESVTRELKAIVGENVNTAYGSDAFAKLIIHAVECWAGKGEAEDLTVILNSSDLAKLDETLLAELKAKMLGGVTLKANDNFDGGFRIAVDNGAVYYDYSAEAVTDMLSNYLSPKVTALLKEAE
;
A
#
# COMPACT_ATOMS: atom_id res chain seq x y z
N MET A 1 -75.77 48.13 63.61
CA MET A 1 -75.24 46.80 63.48
C MET A 1 -75.25 46.24 62.02
N GLU A 2 -76.33 46.46 61.28
CA GLU A 2 -76.48 45.99 59.90
C GLU A 2 -75.48 46.66 58.93
N ILE A 3 -75.25 47.97 59.07
CA ILE A 3 -74.33 48.76 58.23
C ILE A 3 -72.87 48.29 58.42
N GLN A 4 -72.45 47.98 59.64
CA GLN A 4 -71.11 47.52 59.92
C GLN A 4 -70.85 46.12 59.39
N LEU A 5 -71.86 45.28 59.33
CA LEU A 5 -71.75 43.94 58.76
C LEU A 5 -71.64 44.02 57.24
N GLN A 6 -72.34 44.91 56.59
CA GLN A 6 -72.27 45.12 55.15
C GLN A 6 -70.93 45.70 54.75
N GLU A 7 -70.39 46.67 55.47
CA GLU A 7 -69.01 47.18 55.22
C GLU A 7 -67.96 46.12 55.38
N LEU A 8 -68.04 45.20 56.34
CA LEU A 8 -67.15 44.13 56.53
C LEU A 8 -67.19 43.10 55.37
N ILE A 9 -68.44 42.78 54.92
CA ILE A 9 -68.63 41.89 53.78
C ILE A 9 -68.01 42.48 52.49
N ASP A 10 -68.23 43.80 52.28
CA ASP A 10 -67.68 44.47 51.08
C ASP A 10 -66.18 44.58 51.17
N GLN A 11 -65.57 44.77 52.34
CA GLN A 11 -64.12 44.74 52.53
C GLN A 11 -63.54 43.33 52.27
N ILE A 12 -64.16 42.27 52.79
CA ILE A 12 -63.72 40.88 52.55
C ILE A 12 -63.84 40.53 51.09
N LYS A 13 -64.91 40.96 50.39
CA LYS A 13 -65.00 40.73 48.95
C LYS A 13 -63.97 41.50 48.19
N LYS A 14 -63.68 42.75 48.53
CA LYS A 14 -62.65 43.55 47.88
C LYS A 14 -61.29 42.95 48.08
N ASP A 15 -60.95 42.63 49.33
CA ASP A 15 -59.63 42.00 49.64
C ASP A 15 -59.45 40.63 48.93
N GLY A 16 -60.57 39.86 48.87
CA GLY A 16 -60.57 38.57 48.18
C GLY A 16 -60.42 38.70 46.66
N VAL A 17 -61.05 39.68 46.04
CA VAL A 17 -60.91 39.96 44.60
C VAL A 17 -59.49 40.46 44.29
N GLU A 18 -58.99 41.44 45.10
CA GLU A 18 -57.64 41.99 44.91
C GLU A 18 -56.55 40.95 45.09
N ALA A 19 -56.72 40.05 46.06
CA ALA A 19 -55.81 38.89 46.23
C ALA A 19 -55.90 37.91 45.05
N ALA A 20 -57.09 37.62 44.54
CA ALA A 20 -57.28 36.73 43.39
C ALA A 20 -56.73 37.34 42.10
N GLU A 21 -56.88 38.64 41.86
CA GLU A 21 -56.27 39.35 40.71
C GLU A 21 -54.73 39.31 40.77
N THR A 22 -54.18 39.65 41.95
CA THR A 22 -52.71 39.55 42.13
C THR A 22 -52.15 38.13 41.86
N GLN A 23 -52.89 37.15 42.35
CA GLN A 23 -52.48 35.74 42.11
C GLN A 23 -52.63 35.34 40.63
N ALA A 24 -53.68 35.78 39.96
CA ALA A 24 -53.87 35.53 38.52
C ALA A 24 -52.83 36.24 37.71
N GLU A 25 -52.41 37.47 38.01
CA GLU A 25 -51.33 38.19 37.37
C GLU A 25 -49.94 37.43 37.55
N ALA A 26 -49.70 36.99 38.79
CA ALA A 26 -48.44 36.20 39.06
C ALA A 26 -48.41 34.89 38.28
N ILE A 27 -49.53 34.17 38.19
CA ILE A 27 -49.63 32.94 37.39
C ILE A 27 -49.42 33.24 35.90
N LEU A 28 -50.02 34.28 35.35
CA LEU A 28 -49.86 34.69 33.96
C LEU A 28 -48.41 35.12 33.65
N ALA A 29 -47.82 35.90 34.58
CA ALA A 29 -46.41 36.29 34.44
C ALA A 29 -45.46 35.08 34.44
N SER A 30 -45.67 34.15 35.38
CA SER A 30 -44.88 32.89 35.43
C SER A 30 -45.04 32.01 34.16
N ALA A 31 -46.28 31.84 33.70
CA ALA A 31 -46.62 31.11 32.51
C ALA A 31 -45.97 31.72 31.24
N LYS A 32 -46.02 33.09 31.13
CA LYS A 32 -45.31 33.77 30.02
C LYS A 32 -43.80 33.59 30.06
N ALA A 33 -43.19 33.74 31.24
CA ALA A 33 -41.74 33.54 31.41
C ALA A 33 -41.32 32.10 31.09
N GLU A 34 -42.11 31.12 31.48
CA GLU A 34 -41.87 29.71 31.16
C GLU A 34 -41.99 29.43 29.65
N ALA A 35 -43.03 29.97 29.00
CA ALA A 35 -43.21 29.87 27.54
C ALA A 35 -42.06 30.52 26.77
N GLU A 36 -41.61 31.72 27.18
CA GLU A 36 -40.47 32.40 26.58
C GLU A 36 -39.16 31.58 26.75
N LYS A 37 -38.97 31.00 27.93
CA LYS A 37 -37.81 30.10 28.18
C LYS A 37 -37.86 28.87 27.29
N ILE A 38 -38.98 28.18 27.18
CA ILE A 38 -39.14 27.00 26.31
C ILE A 38 -38.83 27.37 24.86
N ILE A 39 -39.34 28.50 24.36
CA ILE A 39 -39.07 28.97 23.00
C ILE A 39 -37.57 29.28 22.79
N SER A 40 -36.96 29.95 23.77
CA SER A 40 -35.53 30.29 23.73
C SER A 40 -34.66 29.04 23.72
N ASP A 41 -34.95 28.09 24.61
CA ASP A 41 -34.22 26.83 24.72
C ASP A 41 -34.39 26.00 23.44
N ALA A 42 -35.60 25.92 22.89
CA ALA A 42 -35.86 25.23 21.63
C ALA A 42 -35.09 25.86 20.44
N LYS A 43 -35.03 27.20 20.37
CA LYS A 43 -34.24 27.90 19.33
C LYS A 43 -32.74 27.63 19.48
N ALA A 44 -32.22 27.68 20.71
CA ALA A 44 -30.83 27.39 20.99
C ALA A 44 -30.47 25.94 20.63
N GLN A 45 -31.34 25.00 20.98
CA GLN A 45 -31.14 23.59 20.64
C GLN A 45 -31.18 23.34 19.11
N ALA A 46 -32.15 23.97 18.41
CA ALA A 46 -32.21 23.88 16.95
C ALA A 46 -30.96 24.48 16.29
N ALA A 47 -30.49 25.62 16.74
CA ALA A 47 -29.26 26.24 16.23
C ALA A 47 -28.03 25.34 16.46
N LYS A 48 -27.94 24.74 17.65
CA LYS A 48 -26.87 23.79 17.97
C LYS A 48 -26.93 22.55 17.07
N MET A 49 -28.09 21.95 16.89
CA MET A 49 -28.25 20.79 16.00
C MET A 49 -27.82 21.09 14.57
N VAL A 50 -28.17 22.27 14.04
CA VAL A 50 -27.75 22.70 12.70
C VAL A 50 -26.23 22.90 12.62
N ALA A 51 -25.61 23.48 13.65
CA ALA A 51 -24.18 23.69 13.70
C ALA A 51 -23.42 22.34 13.78
N ASP A 52 -23.89 21.45 14.65
CA ASP A 52 -23.31 20.09 14.79
C ASP A 52 -23.43 19.30 13.48
N ALA A 53 -24.61 19.34 12.83
CA ALA A 53 -24.85 18.69 11.55
C ALA A 53 -23.96 19.24 10.44
N LYS A 54 -23.71 20.55 10.38
CA LYS A 54 -22.77 21.16 9.41
C LYS A 54 -21.34 20.69 9.65
N THR A 55 -20.93 20.63 10.92
CA THR A 55 -19.59 20.17 11.30
C THR A 55 -19.40 18.70 10.93
N GLU A 56 -20.38 17.87 11.21
CA GLU A 56 -20.32 16.44 10.88
C GLU A 56 -20.32 16.18 9.36
N ASN A 57 -21.14 16.95 8.63
CA ASN A 57 -21.14 16.91 7.18
C ASN A 57 -19.75 17.28 6.59
N ALA A 58 -19.16 18.38 7.08
CA ALA A 58 -17.82 18.79 6.64
C ALA A 58 -16.75 17.72 6.90
N LYS A 59 -16.79 17.07 8.06
CA LYS A 59 -15.91 15.92 8.36
C LYS A 59 -16.15 14.75 7.44
N THR A 60 -17.40 14.41 7.18
CA THR A 60 -17.75 13.29 6.29
C THR A 60 -17.29 13.54 4.86
N VAL A 61 -17.46 14.77 4.34
CA VAL A 61 -16.97 15.16 3.01
C VAL A 61 -15.44 15.05 2.95
N ALA A 62 -14.72 15.62 3.93
CA ALA A 62 -13.27 15.56 3.98
C ALA A 62 -12.76 14.11 4.06
N ALA A 63 -13.35 13.28 4.92
CA ALA A 63 -13.01 11.86 5.02
C ALA A 63 -13.29 11.10 3.69
N GLY A 64 -14.38 11.44 3.01
CA GLY A 64 -14.71 10.89 1.70
C GLY A 64 -13.67 11.25 0.63
N GLU A 65 -13.26 12.52 0.57
CA GLU A 65 -12.20 12.96 -0.35
C GLU A 65 -10.86 12.27 -0.08
N ASP A 66 -10.48 12.13 1.20
CA ASP A 66 -9.25 11.43 1.58
C ASP A 66 -9.32 9.94 1.24
N ALA A 67 -10.48 9.31 1.43
CA ALA A 67 -10.70 7.91 1.03
C ALA A 67 -10.57 7.72 -0.49
N ILE A 68 -11.11 8.62 -1.31
CA ILE A 68 -10.98 8.60 -2.77
C ILE A 68 -9.51 8.76 -3.19
N ARG A 69 -8.78 9.72 -2.60
CA ARG A 69 -7.35 9.91 -2.88
C ARG A 69 -6.54 8.66 -2.48
N GLN A 70 -6.86 8.05 -1.35
CA GLN A 70 -6.20 6.81 -0.92
C GLN A 70 -6.50 5.65 -1.86
N ALA A 71 -7.76 5.49 -2.28
CA ALA A 71 -8.15 4.46 -3.24
C ALA A 71 -7.41 4.64 -4.59
N GLY A 72 -7.30 5.88 -5.08
CA GLY A 72 -6.53 6.20 -6.27
C GLY A 72 -5.05 5.83 -6.16
N ARG A 73 -4.41 6.19 -5.04
CA ARG A 73 -3.01 5.78 -4.79
C ARG A 73 -2.84 4.25 -4.76
N ASN A 74 -3.74 3.56 -4.06
CA ASN A 74 -3.70 2.10 -3.96
C ASN A 74 -3.88 1.43 -5.34
N LEU A 75 -4.78 1.95 -6.16
CA LEU A 75 -4.99 1.48 -7.53
C LEU A 75 -3.72 1.60 -8.37
N LEU A 76 -3.05 2.75 -8.33
CA LEU A 76 -1.80 2.98 -9.06
C LEU A 76 -0.67 2.05 -8.59
N ILE A 77 -0.57 1.82 -7.27
CA ILE A 77 0.41 0.88 -6.70
C ILE A 77 0.13 -0.53 -7.21
N SER A 78 -1.10 -1.03 -7.05
CA SER A 78 -1.49 -2.38 -7.50
C SER A 78 -1.32 -2.56 -9.00
N PHE A 79 -1.60 -1.53 -9.79
CA PHE A 79 -1.38 -1.56 -11.23
C PHE A 79 0.11 -1.72 -11.56
N ARG A 80 0.98 -0.92 -10.94
CA ARG A 80 2.44 -1.02 -11.13
C ARG A 80 2.97 -2.39 -10.73
N GLU A 81 2.53 -2.93 -9.60
CA GLU A 81 2.92 -4.26 -9.14
C GLU A 81 2.48 -5.35 -10.13
N SER A 82 1.26 -5.23 -10.68
CA SER A 82 0.78 -6.18 -11.69
C SER A 82 1.61 -6.11 -12.97
N VAL A 83 1.88 -4.92 -13.49
CA VAL A 83 2.72 -4.74 -14.69
C VAL A 83 4.13 -5.26 -14.45
N THR A 84 4.73 -5.00 -13.28
CA THR A 84 6.08 -5.51 -12.93
C THR A 84 6.09 -7.03 -12.86
N ARG A 85 5.06 -7.64 -12.31
CA ARG A 85 4.94 -9.10 -12.23
C ARG A 85 4.82 -9.75 -13.61
N GLU A 86 3.97 -9.19 -14.48
CA GLU A 86 3.85 -9.69 -15.86
C GLU A 86 5.14 -9.50 -16.65
N LEU A 87 5.81 -8.36 -16.50
CA LEU A 87 7.12 -8.13 -17.09
C LEU A 87 8.15 -9.18 -16.63
N LYS A 88 8.19 -9.45 -15.32
CA LYS A 88 9.08 -10.48 -14.75
C LYS A 88 8.76 -11.86 -15.32
N ALA A 89 7.48 -12.21 -15.49
CA ALA A 89 7.07 -13.47 -16.08
C ALA A 89 7.55 -13.60 -17.54
N ILE A 90 7.34 -12.57 -18.36
CA ILE A 90 7.78 -12.54 -19.77
C ILE A 90 9.31 -12.62 -19.86
N VAL A 91 10.04 -11.87 -19.04
CA VAL A 91 11.51 -11.92 -19.02
C VAL A 91 11.97 -13.30 -18.61
N GLY A 92 11.36 -13.91 -17.57
CA GLY A 92 11.71 -15.25 -17.11
C GLY A 92 11.49 -16.32 -18.17
N GLU A 93 10.39 -16.27 -18.92
CA GLU A 93 10.13 -17.18 -20.03
C GLU A 93 11.20 -17.06 -21.12
N ASN A 94 11.59 -15.84 -21.49
CA ASN A 94 12.65 -15.60 -22.48
C ASN A 94 14.02 -16.06 -21.98
N VAL A 95 14.37 -15.85 -20.71
CA VAL A 95 15.61 -16.34 -20.10
C VAL A 95 15.65 -17.86 -20.11
N ASN A 96 14.56 -18.52 -19.69
CA ASN A 96 14.46 -19.98 -19.73
C ASN A 96 14.58 -20.54 -21.15
N THR A 97 13.97 -19.88 -22.12
CA THR A 97 14.09 -20.26 -23.54
C THR A 97 15.54 -20.12 -24.03
N ALA A 98 16.22 -19.03 -23.69
CA ALA A 98 17.61 -18.81 -24.03
C ALA A 98 18.53 -19.86 -23.39
N TYR A 99 18.29 -20.20 -22.14
CA TYR A 99 19.04 -21.23 -21.41
C TYR A 99 18.76 -22.66 -21.90
N GLY A 100 17.61 -22.90 -22.49
CA GLY A 100 17.28 -24.16 -23.16
C GLY A 100 17.89 -24.33 -24.57
N SER A 101 18.60 -23.33 -25.09
CA SER A 101 19.14 -23.32 -26.46
C SER A 101 20.66 -23.55 -26.50
N ASP A 102 21.16 -23.79 -27.69
CA ASP A 102 22.63 -23.92 -27.95
C ASP A 102 23.43 -22.65 -27.56
N ALA A 103 22.73 -21.49 -27.41
CA ALA A 103 23.36 -20.27 -26.96
C ALA A 103 23.80 -20.33 -25.49
N PHE A 104 23.21 -21.22 -24.69
CA PHE A 104 23.54 -21.38 -23.28
C PHE A 104 25.01 -21.84 -23.08
N ALA A 105 25.43 -22.80 -23.86
CA ALA A 105 26.82 -23.28 -23.85
C ALA A 105 27.79 -22.14 -24.14
N LYS A 106 27.52 -21.33 -25.18
CA LYS A 106 28.33 -20.16 -25.52
C LYS A 106 28.35 -19.10 -24.43
N LEU A 107 27.23 -18.92 -23.74
CA LEU A 107 27.14 -17.99 -22.61
C LEU A 107 28.06 -18.44 -21.45
N ILE A 108 28.08 -19.71 -21.11
CA ILE A 108 28.97 -20.25 -20.10
C ILE A 108 30.44 -19.99 -20.48
N ILE A 109 30.83 -20.32 -21.72
CA ILE A 109 32.20 -20.09 -22.22
C ILE A 109 32.56 -18.61 -22.07
N HIS A 110 31.70 -17.71 -22.55
CA HIS A 110 31.97 -16.27 -22.52
C HIS A 110 32.07 -15.75 -21.09
N ALA A 111 31.19 -16.20 -20.18
CA ALA A 111 31.26 -15.84 -18.79
C ALA A 111 32.58 -16.31 -18.13
N VAL A 112 32.98 -17.51 -18.39
CA VAL A 112 34.27 -18.06 -17.91
C VAL A 112 35.46 -17.28 -18.48
N GLU A 113 35.46 -16.93 -19.77
CA GLU A 113 36.48 -16.07 -20.38
C GLU A 113 36.59 -14.71 -19.71
N CYS A 114 35.47 -14.08 -19.44
CA CYS A 114 35.42 -12.77 -18.76
C CYS A 114 36.06 -12.83 -17.35
N TRP A 115 35.91 -13.96 -16.65
CA TRP A 115 36.48 -14.14 -15.32
C TRP A 115 37.96 -14.54 -15.41
N ALA A 116 38.34 -15.42 -16.32
CA ALA A 116 39.73 -15.79 -16.56
C ALA A 116 40.61 -14.59 -16.96
N GLY A 117 40.05 -13.65 -17.75
CA GLY A 117 40.74 -12.44 -18.19
C GLY A 117 41.04 -11.42 -17.09
N LYS A 118 40.35 -11.51 -15.93
CA LYS A 118 40.58 -10.61 -14.79
C LYS A 118 41.77 -11.00 -13.92
N GLY A 119 42.36 -12.19 -14.11
CA GLY A 119 43.54 -12.62 -13.36
C GLY A 119 43.31 -12.90 -11.87
N GLU A 120 42.07 -12.87 -11.42
CA GLU A 120 41.70 -13.00 -10.00
C GLU A 120 41.31 -14.43 -9.59
N ALA A 121 41.28 -15.37 -10.53
CA ALA A 121 40.79 -16.71 -10.23
C ALA A 121 41.75 -17.79 -10.72
N GLU A 122 42.51 -18.39 -9.81
CA GLU A 122 43.33 -19.58 -10.09
C GLU A 122 42.46 -20.85 -10.22
N ASP A 123 41.30 -20.91 -9.50
CA ASP A 123 40.37 -22.03 -9.50
C ASP A 123 38.92 -21.57 -9.74
N LEU A 124 38.41 -21.79 -10.94
CA LEU A 124 37.01 -21.55 -11.26
C LEU A 124 36.17 -22.81 -11.17
N THR A 125 35.09 -22.78 -10.46
CA THR A 125 34.09 -23.85 -10.47
C THR A 125 32.78 -23.31 -11.10
N VAL A 126 32.35 -23.96 -12.19
CA VAL A 126 31.02 -23.72 -12.78
C VAL A 126 30.06 -24.75 -12.21
N ILE A 127 28.98 -24.24 -11.61
CA ILE A 127 27.97 -25.06 -10.97
C ILE A 127 26.70 -24.98 -11.83
N LEU A 128 26.17 -26.12 -12.24
CA LEU A 128 24.95 -26.26 -13.04
C LEU A 128 24.00 -27.25 -12.36
N ASN A 129 22.72 -27.21 -12.74
CA ASN A 129 21.85 -28.31 -12.36
C ASN A 129 22.23 -29.58 -13.13
N SER A 130 21.82 -30.74 -12.62
CA SER A 130 22.19 -32.04 -13.20
C SER A 130 21.66 -32.22 -14.63
N SER A 131 20.49 -31.65 -14.94
CA SER A 131 19.88 -31.72 -16.28
C SER A 131 20.66 -30.89 -17.29
N ASP A 132 21.09 -29.68 -16.93
CA ASP A 132 21.85 -28.80 -17.81
C ASP A 132 23.28 -29.29 -17.98
N LEU A 133 23.89 -29.84 -16.91
CA LEU A 133 25.21 -30.47 -16.98
C LEU A 133 25.22 -31.67 -17.96
N ALA A 134 24.14 -32.46 -17.96
CA ALA A 134 24.03 -33.60 -18.87
C ALA A 134 23.86 -33.22 -20.36
N LYS A 135 23.46 -31.98 -20.64
CA LYS A 135 23.35 -31.44 -22.02
C LYS A 135 24.67 -30.90 -22.55
N LEU A 136 25.66 -30.67 -21.68
CA LEU A 136 26.99 -30.21 -22.10
C LEU A 136 27.77 -31.36 -22.68
N ASP A 137 28.17 -31.25 -23.94
CA ASP A 137 28.94 -32.26 -24.62
C ASP A 137 30.44 -32.20 -24.23
N GLU A 138 31.17 -33.28 -24.60
CA GLU A 138 32.61 -33.37 -24.33
C GLU A 138 33.42 -32.27 -25.03
N THR A 139 32.91 -31.76 -26.15
CA THR A 139 33.58 -30.72 -26.96
C THR A 139 33.60 -29.39 -26.19
N LEU A 140 32.45 -29.02 -25.59
CA LEU A 140 32.31 -27.83 -24.74
C LEU A 140 33.21 -27.93 -23.49
N LEU A 141 33.27 -29.12 -22.88
CA LEU A 141 34.13 -29.36 -21.72
C LEU A 141 35.61 -29.19 -22.10
N ALA A 142 36.00 -29.64 -23.28
CA ALA A 142 37.37 -29.47 -23.82
C ALA A 142 37.65 -27.97 -24.10
N GLU A 143 36.72 -27.25 -24.70
CA GLU A 143 36.85 -25.79 -24.93
C GLU A 143 36.97 -25.00 -23.62
N LEU A 144 36.14 -25.28 -22.61
CA LEU A 144 36.23 -24.64 -21.29
C LEU A 144 37.59 -24.89 -20.63
N LYS A 145 38.10 -26.14 -20.68
CA LYS A 145 39.41 -26.49 -20.15
C LYS A 145 40.57 -25.85 -20.90
N ALA A 146 40.46 -25.72 -22.22
CA ALA A 146 41.49 -25.10 -23.04
C ALA A 146 41.64 -23.59 -22.84
N LYS A 147 40.56 -22.94 -22.43
CA LYS A 147 40.51 -21.46 -22.24
C LYS A 147 41.03 -21.00 -20.88
N MET A 148 41.25 -21.89 -19.92
CA MET A 148 41.78 -21.57 -18.60
C MET A 148 43.08 -22.27 -18.30
N LEU A 149 44.11 -21.50 -17.95
CA LEU A 149 45.43 -21.96 -17.54
C LEU A 149 45.41 -22.75 -16.22
N GLY A 150 44.44 -22.46 -15.32
CA GLY A 150 44.27 -23.14 -14.03
C GLY A 150 43.24 -24.26 -14.02
N GLY A 151 42.53 -24.47 -15.14
CA GLY A 151 41.44 -25.44 -15.23
C GLY A 151 40.09 -24.93 -14.72
N VAL A 152 39.01 -25.54 -15.24
CA VAL A 152 37.61 -25.28 -14.77
C VAL A 152 37.08 -26.59 -14.21
N THR A 153 36.50 -26.51 -13.01
CA THR A 153 35.80 -27.64 -12.40
C THR A 153 34.30 -27.46 -12.63
N LEU A 154 33.62 -28.51 -13.12
CA LEU A 154 32.17 -28.54 -13.24
C LEU A 154 31.58 -29.34 -12.08
N LYS A 155 30.56 -28.76 -11.44
CA LYS A 155 29.82 -29.40 -10.33
C LYS A 155 28.33 -29.37 -10.60
N ALA A 156 27.64 -30.45 -10.27
CA ALA A 156 26.19 -30.50 -10.27
C ALA A 156 25.64 -29.96 -8.94
N ASN A 157 24.55 -29.15 -9.02
CA ASN A 157 23.78 -28.69 -7.85
C ASN A 157 22.34 -28.42 -8.27
N ASP A 158 21.41 -29.18 -7.73
CA ASP A 158 19.99 -29.11 -8.09
C ASP A 158 19.18 -28.15 -7.21
N ASN A 159 19.85 -27.21 -6.52
CA ASN A 159 19.17 -26.18 -5.71
C ASN A 159 18.62 -24.99 -6.53
N PHE A 160 18.72 -25.03 -7.86
CA PHE A 160 18.14 -24.03 -8.77
C PHE A 160 17.73 -24.68 -10.10
N ASP A 161 16.67 -24.11 -10.71
CA ASP A 161 15.96 -24.75 -11.82
C ASP A 161 16.59 -24.55 -13.21
N GLY A 162 17.60 -23.71 -13.36
CA GLY A 162 18.26 -23.48 -14.65
C GLY A 162 19.33 -22.41 -14.57
N GLY A 163 20.23 -22.44 -15.58
CA GLY A 163 21.37 -21.54 -15.60
C GLY A 163 22.59 -22.12 -14.92
N PHE A 164 23.50 -21.24 -14.47
CA PHE A 164 24.75 -21.65 -13.85
C PHE A 164 25.21 -20.63 -12.79
N ARG A 165 26.10 -21.08 -11.92
CA ARG A 165 26.84 -20.22 -10.98
C ARG A 165 28.33 -20.39 -11.22
N ILE A 166 29.07 -19.29 -11.09
CA ILE A 166 30.55 -19.34 -11.14
C ILE A 166 31.03 -19.09 -9.72
N ALA A 167 31.69 -20.09 -9.15
CA ALA A 167 32.33 -19.97 -7.86
C ALA A 167 33.83 -19.72 -8.05
N VAL A 168 34.36 -18.80 -7.29
CA VAL A 168 35.78 -18.43 -7.24
C VAL A 168 36.31 -18.67 -5.83
N ASP A 169 37.60 -18.66 -5.66
CA ASP A 169 38.25 -18.73 -4.35
C ASP A 169 37.82 -19.97 -3.53
N ASN A 170 37.90 -21.16 -4.16
CA ASN A 170 37.48 -22.45 -3.58
C ASN A 170 35.99 -22.48 -3.13
N GLY A 171 35.15 -21.65 -3.74
CA GLY A 171 33.72 -21.61 -3.42
C GLY A 171 33.34 -20.59 -2.33
N ALA A 172 34.26 -19.77 -1.87
CA ALA A 172 34.00 -18.72 -0.88
C ALA A 172 33.11 -17.59 -1.45
N VAL A 173 33.22 -17.31 -2.76
CA VAL A 173 32.42 -16.33 -3.48
C VAL A 173 31.83 -16.98 -4.71
N TYR A 174 30.57 -16.69 -5.00
CA TYR A 174 29.94 -17.14 -6.24
C TYR A 174 29.14 -16.01 -6.90
N TYR A 175 29.11 -16.06 -8.22
CA TYR A 175 28.30 -15.19 -9.06
C TYR A 175 27.15 -16.02 -9.62
N ASP A 176 25.94 -15.52 -9.38
CA ASP A 176 24.71 -16.24 -9.72
C ASP A 176 24.20 -15.81 -11.10
N TYR A 177 24.28 -16.70 -12.06
CA TYR A 177 23.72 -16.61 -13.41
C TYR A 177 22.56 -17.60 -13.58
N SER A 178 21.89 -17.98 -12.48
CA SER A 178 20.67 -18.79 -12.57
C SER A 178 19.58 -18.02 -13.33
N ALA A 179 18.63 -18.75 -13.89
CA ALA A 179 17.50 -18.17 -14.62
C ALA A 179 16.73 -17.17 -13.76
N GLU A 180 16.58 -17.45 -12.47
CA GLU A 180 15.94 -16.56 -11.51
C GLU A 180 16.74 -15.28 -11.29
N ALA A 181 18.03 -15.38 -11.01
CA ALA A 181 18.90 -14.23 -10.75
C ALA A 181 18.99 -13.29 -11.97
N VAL A 182 19.13 -13.86 -13.18
CA VAL A 182 19.17 -13.07 -14.42
C VAL A 182 17.80 -12.44 -14.72
N THR A 183 16.71 -13.16 -14.49
CA THR A 183 15.35 -12.62 -14.61
C THR A 183 15.15 -11.44 -13.68
N ASP A 184 15.59 -11.54 -12.44
CA ASP A 184 15.47 -10.46 -11.45
C ASP A 184 16.32 -9.25 -11.82
N MET A 185 17.56 -9.48 -12.27
CA MET A 185 18.44 -8.39 -12.72
C MET A 185 17.86 -7.65 -13.94
N LEU A 186 17.40 -8.37 -14.95
CA LEU A 186 16.80 -7.78 -16.15
C LEU A 186 15.48 -7.08 -15.84
N SER A 187 14.63 -7.65 -14.99
CA SER A 187 13.37 -7.05 -14.56
C SER A 187 13.60 -5.76 -13.78
N ASN A 188 14.59 -5.74 -12.88
CA ASN A 188 14.98 -4.56 -12.14
C ASN A 188 15.56 -3.46 -13.05
N TYR A 189 16.28 -3.83 -14.11
CA TYR A 189 16.77 -2.88 -15.11
C TYR A 189 15.65 -2.29 -15.98
N LEU A 190 14.65 -3.10 -16.32
CA LEU A 190 13.53 -2.70 -17.18
C LEU A 190 12.44 -1.94 -16.42
N SER A 191 12.19 -2.27 -15.16
CA SER A 191 11.11 -1.70 -14.34
C SER A 191 11.10 -0.16 -14.28
N PRO A 192 12.21 0.56 -14.10
CA PRO A 192 12.23 2.03 -14.14
C PRO A 192 11.85 2.59 -15.51
N LYS A 193 12.24 1.92 -16.61
CA LYS A 193 11.91 2.34 -17.98
C LYS A 193 10.42 2.19 -18.27
N VAL A 194 9.82 1.08 -17.84
CA VAL A 194 8.37 0.86 -17.94
C VAL A 194 7.61 1.89 -17.09
N THR A 195 8.10 2.18 -15.88
CA THR A 195 7.50 3.20 -15.01
C THR A 195 7.57 4.60 -15.64
N ALA A 196 8.65 4.95 -16.33
CA ALA A 196 8.79 6.22 -17.04
C ALA A 196 7.78 6.34 -18.19
N LEU A 197 7.65 5.28 -19.01
CA LEU A 197 6.68 5.23 -20.10
C LEU A 197 5.23 5.35 -19.61
N LEU A 198 4.89 4.76 -18.47
CA LEU A 198 3.56 4.85 -17.87
C LEU A 198 3.26 6.25 -17.32
N LYS A 199 4.28 7.01 -16.90
CA LYS A 199 4.12 8.41 -16.47
C LYS A 199 3.96 9.40 -17.62
N GLU A 200 4.56 9.13 -18.79
CA GLU A 200 4.42 9.97 -19.98
C GLU A 200 3.05 9.81 -20.64
N ALA A 201 2.29 8.78 -20.26
CA ALA A 201 0.95 8.50 -20.78
C ALA A 201 -0.18 9.16 -19.95
N GLU A 202 0.13 9.85 -18.84
CA GLU A 202 -0.78 10.70 -18.05
C GLU A 202 -0.77 12.14 -18.56
#